data_c29392ddc7a4cb674da75abd765c2f8a
#
_entry.id   c29392ddc7a4cb674da75abd765c2f8a
#
_cell.length_a   1.000
_cell.length_b   1.000
_cell.length_c   1.000
_cell.angle_alpha   90.00
_cell.angle_beta   90.00
_cell.angle_gamma   90.00
#
_symmetry.space_group_name_H-M   'P 1'
#
loop_
_entity.id
_entity.type
_entity.pdbx_description
1 polymer ?
#
loop_
_entity_poly.entity_id
_entity_poly.type
_entity_poly.pdbx_seq_one_letter_code
_entity_poly.pdbx_strand_id
1 'polypeptide(L)'
;MQKSRPNAAETVQLSVCIPVFNFGAFLGETLDSILPQVVPGIEIVVVDGASTDDTPSVVASRMERCPQLRYVRLDRRGGIDADIALSIDHATGRFCWLFSGDDIMRPYALERALNWLSSGHDVLLCQHSNCDKKMRRLEDHPVLSVSQVMSIDLADLEQRRQYLSIAVNTEALFSFMGGLIVRRDTWRSVSAVEQFMGSCWGHVARLLSVARHNLKVCYVHEIWLDKRGDNDSFLDRGLVNRLKLAVDGYLGIATHYYGADSWEIAQVRRFLRNELGLRTFIKGLHMTRINPAQESRKELDRLMLLLYGEKGFRFALARSIYRNFPRSMFPILHIVYSGLKKNRVARSIYRNLPLFIALFHKPSRLKTIQK
;
A
#
# COMPACT_ATOMS: atom_id res chain seq x y z
N MET A 1 5.19 56.10 9.97
CA MET A 1 5.74 54.79 10.38
C MET A 1 4.57 53.82 10.57
N GLN A 2 4.25 53.06 9.53
CA GLN A 2 3.27 51.99 9.64
C GLN A 2 3.93 50.79 10.35
N LYS A 3 3.40 50.43 11.51
CA LYS A 3 3.75 49.20 12.20
C LYS A 3 3.26 48.01 11.33
N SER A 4 4.19 47.26 10.74
CA SER A 4 3.92 45.99 10.10
C SER A 4 3.21 45.06 11.10
N ARG A 5 2.01 44.62 10.77
CA ARG A 5 1.34 43.52 11.49
C ARG A 5 2.26 42.31 11.52
N PRO A 6 2.38 41.61 12.66
CA PRO A 6 3.14 40.36 12.67
C PRO A 6 2.51 39.42 11.65
N ASN A 7 3.35 38.83 10.80
CA ASN A 7 2.98 37.76 9.87
C ASN A 7 2.19 36.69 10.66
N ALA A 8 0.94 36.48 10.29
CA ALA A 8 0.21 35.31 10.78
C ALA A 8 1.07 34.07 10.40
N ALA A 9 1.46 33.31 11.40
CA ALA A 9 2.22 32.08 11.17
C ALA A 9 1.50 31.30 10.07
N GLU A 10 2.16 31.08 8.95
CA GLU A 10 1.59 30.38 7.80
C GLU A 10 1.11 29.02 8.26
N THR A 11 -0.20 28.77 8.18
CA THR A 11 -0.81 27.52 8.63
C THR A 11 -0.28 26.38 7.78
N VAL A 12 0.31 25.35 8.41
CA VAL A 12 0.79 24.17 7.69
C VAL A 12 -0.38 23.48 6.98
N GLN A 13 -0.26 23.36 5.67
CA GLN A 13 -1.29 22.71 4.84
C GLN A 13 -1.07 21.21 4.71
N LEU A 14 0.19 20.79 4.61
CA LEU A 14 0.57 19.40 4.38
C LEU A 14 1.72 18.99 5.30
N SER A 15 1.54 17.88 6.01
CA SER A 15 2.60 17.18 6.74
C SER A 15 2.95 15.90 6.01
N VAL A 16 4.23 15.71 5.63
CA VAL A 16 4.73 14.41 5.16
C VAL A 16 5.10 13.59 6.39
N CYS A 17 4.34 12.55 6.69
CA CYS A 17 4.44 11.72 7.88
C CYS A 17 5.21 10.42 7.56
N ILE A 18 6.39 10.25 8.13
CA ILE A 18 7.31 9.15 7.80
C ILE A 18 7.60 8.33 9.06
N PRO A 19 6.84 7.25 9.33
CA PRO A 19 7.17 6.31 10.39
C PRO A 19 8.33 5.42 9.95
N VAL A 20 9.34 5.25 10.81
CA VAL A 20 10.54 4.45 10.51
C VAL A 20 10.97 3.59 11.69
N PHE A 21 11.57 2.44 11.39
CA PHE A 21 12.29 1.60 12.34
C PHE A 21 13.40 0.85 11.62
N ASN A 22 14.66 1.19 11.91
CA ASN A 22 15.86 0.64 11.27
C ASN A 22 15.86 0.86 9.73
N PHE A 23 15.69 2.10 9.32
CA PHE A 23 15.66 2.53 7.92
C PHE A 23 16.87 3.36 7.48
N GLY A 24 17.95 3.39 8.27
CA GLY A 24 19.15 4.18 7.97
C GLY A 24 19.70 3.96 6.58
N ALA A 25 19.66 2.72 6.07
CA ALA A 25 20.13 2.39 4.73
C ALA A 25 19.34 3.04 3.57
N PHE A 26 18.10 3.50 3.79
CA PHE A 26 17.21 4.01 2.74
C PHE A 26 16.72 5.42 3.00
N LEU A 27 16.49 5.77 4.27
CA LEU A 27 15.85 7.02 4.66
C LEU A 27 16.57 8.27 4.13
N GLY A 28 17.89 8.19 3.95
CA GLY A 28 18.68 9.27 3.37
C GLY A 28 18.20 9.62 1.95
N GLU A 29 18.07 8.63 1.07
CA GLU A 29 17.57 8.81 -0.30
C GLU A 29 16.12 9.31 -0.30
N THR A 30 15.28 8.78 0.59
CA THR A 30 13.89 9.22 0.74
C THR A 30 13.82 10.70 1.10
N LEU A 31 14.51 11.14 2.17
CA LEU A 31 14.52 12.54 2.58
C LEU A 31 15.12 13.45 1.50
N ASP A 32 16.21 13.04 0.87
CA ASP A 32 16.87 13.82 -0.20
C ASP A 32 15.96 13.98 -1.45
N SER A 33 14.95 13.14 -1.64
CA SER A 33 13.92 13.28 -2.68
C SER A 33 12.80 14.26 -2.31
N ILE A 34 12.53 14.44 -1.01
CA ILE A 34 11.44 15.26 -0.48
C ILE A 34 11.92 16.69 -0.23
N LEU A 35 13.06 16.84 0.45
CA LEU A 35 13.56 18.12 0.95
C LEU A 35 13.66 19.24 -0.09
N PRO A 36 14.11 19.00 -1.34
CA PRO A 36 14.19 20.04 -2.36
C PRO A 36 12.84 20.61 -2.80
N GLN A 37 11.74 19.94 -2.46
CA GLN A 37 10.38 20.31 -2.83
C GLN A 37 9.62 21.03 -1.69
N VAL A 38 10.23 21.13 -0.50
CA VAL A 38 9.58 21.71 0.68
C VAL A 38 9.50 23.22 0.51
N VAL A 39 8.29 23.74 0.61
CA VAL A 39 7.97 25.17 0.56
C VAL A 39 7.24 25.59 1.85
N PRO A 40 7.07 26.91 2.13
CA PRO A 40 6.23 27.35 3.22
C PRO A 40 4.84 26.67 3.21
N GLY A 41 4.34 26.30 4.39
CA GLY A 41 3.09 25.52 4.51
C GLY A 41 3.25 24.00 4.41
N ILE A 42 4.47 23.49 4.26
CA ILE A 42 4.79 22.04 4.33
C ILE A 42 5.72 21.77 5.51
N GLU A 43 5.47 20.71 6.25
CA GLU A 43 6.39 20.13 7.22
C GLU A 43 6.65 18.65 6.93
N ILE A 44 7.77 18.13 7.42
CA ILE A 44 8.10 16.71 7.40
C ILE A 44 8.20 16.24 8.85
N VAL A 45 7.52 15.15 9.17
CA VAL A 45 7.52 14.54 10.51
C VAL A 45 8.02 13.11 10.41
N VAL A 46 9.25 12.89 10.84
CA VAL A 46 9.82 11.55 10.96
C VAL A 46 9.59 11.04 12.38
N VAL A 47 8.86 9.93 12.50
CA VAL A 47 8.65 9.24 13.78
C VAL A 47 9.45 7.94 13.78
N ASP A 48 10.44 7.87 14.64
CA ASP A 48 11.36 6.75 14.78
C ASP A 48 10.97 5.84 15.95
N GLY A 49 10.56 4.62 15.63
CA GLY A 49 10.16 3.58 16.56
C GLY A 49 11.33 2.97 17.38
N ALA A 50 12.23 3.80 17.89
CA ALA A 50 13.43 3.42 18.65
C ALA A 50 14.44 2.60 17.82
N SER A 51 14.83 3.12 16.65
CA SER A 51 15.84 2.51 15.78
C SER A 51 17.18 2.30 16.49
N THR A 52 17.84 1.21 16.15
CA THR A 52 19.15 0.79 16.69
C THR A 52 20.29 0.88 15.66
N ASP A 53 19.95 1.23 14.42
CA ASP A 53 20.88 1.48 13.32
C ASP A 53 21.26 2.97 13.22
N ASP A 54 21.77 3.40 12.09
CA ASP A 54 22.18 4.78 11.82
C ASP A 54 21.01 5.73 11.45
N THR A 55 19.74 5.28 11.52
CA THR A 55 18.55 6.10 11.26
C THR A 55 18.61 7.48 11.97
N PRO A 56 18.93 7.60 13.27
CA PRO A 56 18.99 8.90 13.94
C PRO A 56 20.01 9.86 13.34
N SER A 57 21.20 9.39 13.00
CA SER A 57 22.27 10.20 12.40
C SER A 57 21.93 10.66 10.98
N VAL A 58 21.26 9.78 10.22
CA VAL A 58 20.74 10.10 8.88
C VAL A 58 19.75 11.25 8.93
N VAL A 59 18.82 11.26 9.88
CA VAL A 59 17.85 12.37 10.05
C VAL A 59 18.54 13.63 10.52
N ALA A 60 19.39 13.55 11.54
CA ALA A 60 20.08 14.69 12.12
C ALA A 60 20.84 15.51 11.05
N SER A 61 21.56 14.83 10.15
CA SER A 61 22.30 15.49 9.07
C SER A 61 21.42 16.24 8.06
N ARG A 62 20.11 15.92 7.97
CA ARG A 62 19.15 16.57 7.08
C ARG A 62 18.41 17.70 7.79
N MET A 63 18.20 17.59 9.10
CA MET A 63 17.61 18.66 9.91
C MET A 63 18.44 19.95 9.87
N GLU A 64 19.76 19.86 9.78
CA GLU A 64 20.64 20.99 9.64
C GLU A 64 20.34 21.87 8.40
N ARG A 65 19.77 21.25 7.35
CA ARG A 65 19.50 21.89 6.05
C ARG A 65 18.03 22.21 5.82
N CYS A 66 17.13 21.73 6.68
CA CYS A 66 15.67 21.90 6.52
C CYS A 66 14.99 22.11 7.89
N PRO A 67 14.71 23.35 8.27
CA PRO A 67 14.02 23.65 9.54
C PRO A 67 12.60 23.06 9.63
N GLN A 68 11.98 22.73 8.49
CA GLN A 68 10.65 22.12 8.44
C GLN A 68 10.68 20.60 8.70
N LEU A 69 11.88 19.98 8.78
CA LEU A 69 12.03 18.59 9.16
C LEU A 69 12.06 18.44 10.67
N ARG A 70 11.09 17.71 11.20
CA ARG A 70 10.98 17.39 12.62
C ARG A 70 11.23 15.89 12.82
N TYR A 71 11.98 15.58 13.87
CA TYR A 71 12.30 14.22 14.27
C TYR A 71 11.77 13.91 15.66
N VAL A 72 10.99 12.84 15.76
CA VAL A 72 10.42 12.34 17.02
C VAL A 72 10.91 10.92 17.20
N ARG A 73 11.80 10.70 18.16
CA ARG A 73 12.25 9.36 18.51
C ARG A 73 11.45 8.86 19.71
N LEU A 74 10.90 7.65 19.57
CA LEU A 74 10.16 6.98 20.63
C LEU A 74 11.12 6.24 21.58
N ASP A 75 10.71 6.04 22.83
CA ASP A 75 11.49 5.29 23.82
C ASP A 75 11.50 3.80 23.54
N ARG A 76 10.45 3.31 22.87
CA ARG A 76 10.27 1.89 22.54
C ARG A 76 9.51 1.72 21.22
N ARG A 77 9.73 0.57 20.58
CA ARG A 77 9.03 0.19 19.35
C ARG A 77 7.54 -0.03 19.62
N GLY A 78 6.67 0.73 18.96
CA GLY A 78 5.21 0.58 18.99
C GLY A 78 4.68 -0.39 17.94
N GLY A 79 5.41 -0.56 16.84
CA GLY A 79 5.01 -1.27 15.63
C GLY A 79 4.34 -0.36 14.62
N ILE A 80 4.26 -0.82 13.37
CA ILE A 80 3.90 0.02 12.21
C ILE A 80 2.56 0.74 12.39
N ASP A 81 1.54 0.09 12.93
CA ASP A 81 0.22 0.70 13.10
C ASP A 81 0.25 1.86 14.10
N ALA A 82 0.98 1.68 15.22
CA ALA A 82 1.15 2.72 16.24
C ALA A 82 2.04 3.85 15.69
N ASP A 83 3.13 3.53 15.01
CA ASP A 83 4.07 4.50 14.49
C ASP A 83 3.44 5.38 13.40
N ILE A 84 2.57 4.81 12.53
CA ILE A 84 1.73 5.57 11.59
C ILE A 84 0.80 6.52 12.33
N ALA A 85 0.07 6.05 13.34
CA ALA A 85 -0.87 6.87 14.08
C ALA A 85 -0.13 8.03 14.78
N LEU A 86 0.98 7.74 15.45
CA LEU A 86 1.81 8.75 16.12
C LEU A 86 2.39 9.77 15.14
N SER A 87 2.74 9.37 13.91
CA SER A 87 3.25 10.32 12.92
C SER A 87 2.21 11.38 12.55
N ILE A 88 0.92 11.01 12.48
CA ILE A 88 -0.18 11.95 12.27
C ILE A 88 -0.50 12.75 13.54
N ASP A 89 -0.37 12.16 14.73
CA ASP A 89 -0.60 12.87 15.98
C ASP A 89 0.43 13.99 16.20
N HIS A 90 1.68 13.77 15.79
CA HIS A 90 2.73 14.79 15.82
C HIS A 90 2.62 15.80 14.67
N ALA A 91 1.84 15.54 13.63
CA ALA A 91 1.64 16.45 12.51
C ALA A 91 0.77 17.65 12.87
N THR A 92 1.06 18.80 12.26
CA THR A 92 0.29 20.05 12.43
C THR A 92 -0.49 20.43 11.18
N GLY A 93 -0.15 19.87 10.03
CA GLY A 93 -0.81 20.13 8.75
C GLY A 93 -2.28 19.77 8.71
N ARG A 94 -3.03 20.46 7.89
CA ARG A 94 -4.43 20.16 7.62
C ARG A 94 -4.60 18.78 6.96
N PHE A 95 -3.63 18.38 6.15
CA PHE A 95 -3.53 17.07 5.51
C PHE A 95 -2.22 16.38 5.91
N CYS A 96 -2.23 15.06 5.93
CA CYS A 96 -1.07 14.22 6.23
C CYS A 96 -0.83 13.26 5.07
N TRP A 97 0.34 13.34 4.44
CA TRP A 97 0.79 12.36 3.47
C TRP A 97 1.52 11.25 4.20
N LEU A 98 0.95 10.05 4.23
CA LEU A 98 1.61 8.88 4.79
C LEU A 98 2.71 8.42 3.83
N PHE A 99 3.98 8.52 4.22
CA PHE A 99 5.08 8.20 3.33
C PHE A 99 5.99 7.13 3.93
N SER A 100 6.51 6.23 3.08
CA SER A 100 7.44 5.20 3.54
C SER A 100 8.87 5.74 3.62
N GLY A 101 9.66 5.23 4.59
CA GLY A 101 11.06 5.63 4.78
C GLY A 101 12.05 5.05 3.76
N ASP A 102 11.56 4.32 2.74
CA ASP A 102 12.39 3.69 1.70
C ASP A 102 11.96 4.02 0.26
N ASP A 103 10.83 4.71 0.09
CA ASP A 103 10.33 5.12 -1.22
C ASP A 103 10.94 6.47 -1.65
N ILE A 104 10.87 6.77 -2.95
CA ILE A 104 11.40 8.00 -3.53
C ILE A 104 10.25 8.86 -4.04
N MET A 105 10.14 10.08 -3.53
CA MET A 105 9.17 11.07 -4.02
C MET A 105 9.63 11.61 -5.37
N ARG A 106 8.71 11.66 -6.35
CA ARG A 106 9.02 12.24 -7.66
C ARG A 106 9.10 13.77 -7.61
N PRO A 107 9.89 14.39 -8.50
CA PRO A 107 9.91 15.85 -8.63
C PRO A 107 8.49 16.41 -8.83
N TYR A 108 8.23 17.57 -8.24
CA TYR A 108 6.93 18.29 -8.29
C TYR A 108 5.76 17.57 -7.59
N ALA A 109 5.98 16.45 -6.90
CA ALA A 109 4.89 15.72 -6.26
C ALA A 109 4.23 16.52 -5.13
N LEU A 110 5.02 17.28 -4.35
CA LEU A 110 4.48 18.14 -3.29
C LEU A 110 3.65 19.30 -3.87
N GLU A 111 4.13 19.96 -4.91
CA GLU A 111 3.39 21.02 -5.61
C GLU A 111 2.05 20.49 -6.15
N ARG A 112 2.06 19.35 -6.84
CA ARG A 112 0.86 18.70 -7.35
C ARG A 112 -0.11 18.32 -6.25
N ALA A 113 0.40 17.75 -5.14
CA ALA A 113 -0.42 17.44 -3.98
C ALA A 113 -1.11 18.68 -3.41
N LEU A 114 -0.38 19.78 -3.20
CA LEU A 114 -0.95 21.04 -2.70
C LEU A 114 -2.10 21.54 -3.56
N ASN A 115 -2.01 21.43 -4.89
CA ASN A 115 -3.08 21.85 -5.82
C ASN A 115 -4.38 21.07 -5.60
N TRP A 116 -4.31 19.82 -5.09
CA TRP A 116 -5.48 18.99 -4.83
C TRP A 116 -6.07 19.17 -3.41
N LEU A 117 -5.35 19.77 -2.43
CA LEU A 117 -5.82 19.88 -1.06
C LEU A 117 -7.09 20.72 -0.89
N SER A 118 -7.37 21.63 -1.81
CA SER A 118 -8.57 22.48 -1.81
C SER A 118 -9.80 21.80 -2.45
N SER A 119 -9.67 20.59 -2.98
CA SER A 119 -10.73 19.88 -3.74
C SER A 119 -11.92 19.39 -2.89
N GLY A 120 -11.87 19.56 -1.56
CA GLY A 120 -12.97 19.19 -0.66
C GLY A 120 -13.03 17.70 -0.28
N HIS A 121 -12.00 16.91 -0.64
CA HIS A 121 -11.93 15.49 -0.32
C HIS A 121 -11.26 15.23 1.03
N ASP A 122 -11.51 14.06 1.58
CA ASP A 122 -10.92 13.59 2.84
C ASP A 122 -9.65 12.77 2.59
N VAL A 123 -9.60 12.07 1.47
CA VAL A 123 -8.45 11.27 1.03
C VAL A 123 -8.12 11.59 -0.42
N LEU A 124 -6.84 11.86 -0.69
CA LEU A 124 -6.28 11.80 -2.03
C LEU A 124 -5.53 10.49 -2.19
N LEU A 125 -5.78 9.79 -3.28
CA LEU A 125 -5.16 8.53 -3.64
C LEU A 125 -4.41 8.71 -4.96
N CYS A 126 -3.08 8.62 -4.93
CA CYS A 126 -2.24 8.69 -6.13
C CYS A 126 -1.68 7.31 -6.52
N GLN A 127 -1.05 7.26 -7.68
CA GLN A 127 -0.35 6.07 -8.16
C GLN A 127 1.14 6.10 -7.81
N HIS A 128 1.79 4.95 -7.96
CA HIS A 128 3.23 4.80 -7.88
C HIS A 128 3.77 3.92 -9.00
N SER A 129 5.10 3.92 -9.19
CA SER A 129 5.78 2.90 -9.98
C SER A 129 6.46 1.90 -9.05
N ASN A 130 6.40 0.63 -9.37
CA ASN A 130 7.22 -0.40 -8.71
C ASN A 130 8.65 -0.33 -9.23
N CYS A 131 9.62 -0.29 -8.33
CA CYS A 131 11.05 -0.36 -8.61
C CYS A 131 11.67 -1.63 -8.03
N ASP A 132 12.91 -1.94 -8.37
CA ASP A 132 13.69 -2.92 -7.64
C ASP A 132 14.39 -2.28 -6.42
N LYS A 133 15.16 -3.05 -5.65
CA LYS A 133 15.88 -2.54 -4.47
C LYS A 133 16.81 -1.36 -4.78
N LYS A 134 17.31 -1.26 -6.02
CA LYS A 134 18.19 -0.19 -6.50
C LYS A 134 17.43 0.95 -7.22
N MET A 135 16.13 1.06 -6.99
CA MET A 135 15.23 2.05 -7.59
C MET A 135 15.18 2.06 -9.12
N ARG A 136 15.54 0.95 -9.78
CA ARG A 136 15.30 0.81 -11.21
C ARG A 136 13.83 0.50 -11.44
N ARG A 137 13.14 1.39 -12.17
CA ARG A 137 11.71 1.24 -12.48
C ARG A 137 11.42 -0.05 -13.23
N LEU A 138 10.44 -0.80 -12.75
CA LEU A 138 9.98 -2.06 -13.32
C LEU A 138 8.69 -1.87 -14.10
N GLU A 139 7.68 -1.22 -13.49
CA GLU A 139 6.35 -0.99 -14.06
C GLU A 139 5.60 0.07 -13.26
N ASP A 140 4.56 0.64 -13.88
CA ASP A 140 3.58 1.43 -13.17
C ASP A 140 2.55 0.52 -12.48
N HIS A 141 2.10 0.97 -11.32
CA HIS A 141 1.15 0.21 -10.52
C HIS A 141 -0.20 0.94 -10.46
N PRO A 142 -1.13 0.61 -11.37
CA PRO A 142 -2.43 1.25 -11.38
C PRO A 142 -3.30 0.77 -10.22
N VAL A 143 -3.97 1.70 -9.55
CA VAL A 143 -4.94 1.41 -8.49
C VAL A 143 -6.33 1.15 -9.07
N LEU A 144 -6.72 1.94 -10.07
CA LEU A 144 -7.97 1.78 -10.81
C LEU A 144 -7.69 1.46 -12.28
N SER A 145 -8.64 0.82 -12.96
CA SER A 145 -8.56 0.49 -14.39
C SER A 145 -8.92 1.64 -15.32
N VAL A 146 -9.06 2.86 -14.81
CA VAL A 146 -9.37 4.09 -15.54
C VAL A 146 -8.21 5.06 -15.49
N SER A 147 -8.08 5.89 -16.54
CA SER A 147 -7.01 6.88 -16.70
C SER A 147 -7.47 8.31 -16.45
N GLN A 148 -8.46 8.49 -15.60
CA GLN A 148 -9.02 9.81 -15.28
C GLN A 148 -9.08 10.02 -13.77
N VAL A 149 -9.11 11.30 -13.37
CA VAL A 149 -9.38 11.68 -11.99
C VAL A 149 -10.81 11.27 -11.62
N MET A 150 -11.00 10.75 -10.44
CA MET A 150 -12.31 10.38 -9.92
C MET A 150 -12.56 10.96 -8.54
N SER A 151 -13.75 11.52 -8.34
CA SER A 151 -14.27 11.92 -7.03
C SER A 151 -15.35 10.93 -6.61
N ILE A 152 -15.20 10.33 -5.45
CA ILE A 152 -16.04 9.24 -4.96
C ILE A 152 -16.44 9.52 -3.53
N ASP A 153 -17.74 9.42 -3.21
CA ASP A 153 -18.24 9.30 -1.85
C ASP A 153 -18.42 7.81 -1.53
N LEU A 154 -17.57 7.28 -0.65
CA LEU A 154 -17.64 5.87 -0.28
C LEU A 154 -18.83 5.53 0.63
N ALA A 155 -19.51 6.52 1.22
CA ALA A 155 -20.75 6.30 1.93
C ALA A 155 -21.94 6.04 0.98
N ASP A 156 -21.89 6.62 -0.22
CA ASP A 156 -22.86 6.34 -1.28
C ASP A 156 -22.64 4.93 -1.84
N LEU A 157 -23.69 4.11 -1.79
CA LEU A 157 -23.61 2.70 -2.19
C LEU A 157 -23.29 2.53 -3.68
N GLU A 158 -23.87 3.36 -4.54
CA GLU A 158 -23.70 3.25 -5.99
C GLU A 158 -22.30 3.69 -6.40
N GLN A 159 -21.82 4.83 -5.90
CA GLN A 159 -20.47 5.31 -6.15
C GLN A 159 -19.44 4.33 -5.60
N ARG A 160 -19.65 3.77 -4.41
CA ARG A 160 -18.77 2.73 -3.83
C ARG A 160 -18.73 1.48 -4.70
N ARG A 161 -19.87 1.01 -5.21
CA ARG A 161 -19.93 -0.13 -6.13
C ARG A 161 -19.22 0.16 -7.44
N GLN A 162 -19.45 1.31 -8.04
CA GLN A 162 -18.73 1.74 -9.24
C GLN A 162 -17.22 1.75 -9.00
N TYR A 163 -16.78 2.42 -7.95
CA TYR A 163 -15.38 2.52 -7.57
C TYR A 163 -14.72 1.15 -7.37
N LEU A 164 -15.31 0.29 -6.53
CA LEU A 164 -14.76 -1.03 -6.27
C LEU A 164 -14.81 -1.94 -7.51
N SER A 165 -15.76 -1.76 -8.44
CA SER A 165 -15.82 -2.57 -9.67
C SER A 165 -14.63 -2.32 -10.60
N ILE A 166 -14.13 -1.09 -10.66
CA ILE A 166 -12.99 -0.67 -11.50
C ILE A 166 -11.65 -0.73 -10.76
N ALA A 167 -11.64 -0.96 -9.45
CA ALA A 167 -10.44 -1.13 -8.66
C ALA A 167 -9.68 -2.41 -9.06
N VAL A 168 -8.34 -2.31 -9.14
CA VAL A 168 -7.47 -3.38 -9.62
C VAL A 168 -6.88 -4.18 -8.47
N ASN A 169 -6.55 -3.51 -7.37
CA ASN A 169 -5.82 -4.06 -6.22
C ASN A 169 -6.32 -3.49 -4.88
N THR A 170 -5.71 -3.92 -3.78
CA THR A 170 -6.08 -3.51 -2.42
C THR A 170 -5.75 -2.05 -2.12
N GLU A 171 -4.95 -1.37 -2.92
CA GLU A 171 -4.65 0.05 -2.73
C GLU A 171 -5.89 0.94 -2.90
N ALA A 172 -6.88 0.49 -3.68
CA ALA A 172 -8.20 1.11 -3.72
C ALA A 172 -8.91 1.10 -2.34
N LEU A 173 -8.49 0.23 -1.43
CA LEU A 173 -8.89 0.19 -0.03
C LEU A 173 -7.73 0.58 0.90
N PHE A 174 -6.90 1.51 0.44
CA PHE A 174 -5.89 2.20 1.25
C PHE A 174 -4.71 1.35 1.75
N SER A 175 -4.37 0.23 1.09
CA SER A 175 -3.30 -0.67 1.55
C SER A 175 -1.91 -0.07 1.51
N PHE A 176 -1.63 0.78 0.54
CA PHE A 176 -0.33 1.37 0.35
C PHE A 176 -0.30 2.80 0.91
N MET A 177 0.33 2.96 2.06
CA MET A 177 0.39 4.23 2.75
C MET A 177 1.03 5.35 1.90
N GLY A 178 2.08 5.06 1.12
CA GLY A 178 2.76 6.04 0.29
C GLY A 178 1.87 6.71 -0.77
N GLY A 179 0.79 6.06 -1.19
CA GLY A 179 -0.21 6.61 -2.11
C GLY A 179 -1.29 7.46 -1.44
N LEU A 180 -1.26 7.66 -0.10
CA LEU A 180 -2.35 8.26 0.66
C LEU A 180 -2.00 9.62 1.24
N ILE A 181 -2.81 10.65 0.91
CA ILE A 181 -2.86 11.90 1.65
C ILE A 181 -4.23 11.98 2.31
N VAL A 182 -4.27 12.08 3.62
CA VAL A 182 -5.50 12.05 4.41
C VAL A 182 -5.74 13.38 5.10
N ARG A 183 -6.99 13.83 5.18
CA ARG A 183 -7.38 14.97 6.00
C ARG A 183 -7.18 14.61 7.48
N ARG A 184 -6.40 15.40 8.21
CA ARG A 184 -6.06 15.10 9.60
C ARG A 184 -7.28 15.02 10.50
N ASP A 185 -8.27 15.91 10.32
CA ASP A 185 -9.49 15.90 11.12
C ASP A 185 -10.32 14.64 10.87
N THR A 186 -10.42 14.20 9.60
CA THR A 186 -11.07 12.91 9.24
C THR A 186 -10.35 11.74 9.89
N TRP A 187 -9.03 11.72 9.89
CA TRP A 187 -8.26 10.70 10.60
C TRP A 187 -8.53 10.68 12.10
N ARG A 188 -8.59 11.86 12.74
CA ARG A 188 -8.82 12.03 14.18
C ARG A 188 -10.25 11.81 14.62
N SER A 189 -11.23 11.92 13.70
CA SER A 189 -12.65 11.71 14.01
C SER A 189 -12.96 10.26 14.41
N VAL A 190 -12.05 9.33 14.16
CA VAL A 190 -12.22 7.90 14.46
C VAL A 190 -11.48 7.59 15.75
N SER A 191 -12.19 7.02 16.72
CA SER A 191 -11.58 6.38 17.89
C SER A 191 -10.68 5.22 17.45
N ALA A 192 -9.68 4.90 18.26
CA ALA A 192 -8.72 3.84 17.95
C ALA A 192 -9.41 2.55 17.53
N VAL A 193 -8.96 1.99 16.43
CA VAL A 193 -9.41 0.66 15.94
C VAL A 193 -8.58 -0.43 16.61
N GLU A 194 -8.60 -0.46 17.94
CA GLU A 194 -7.71 -1.27 18.80
C GLU A 194 -7.64 -2.72 18.38
N GLN A 195 -8.77 -3.29 18.00
CA GLN A 195 -8.85 -4.69 17.55
C GLN A 195 -8.04 -5.00 16.29
N PHE A 196 -7.66 -3.98 15.53
CA PHE A 196 -6.85 -4.13 14.31
C PHE A 196 -5.40 -3.65 14.48
N MET A 197 -5.05 -3.14 15.66
CA MET A 197 -3.67 -2.77 15.95
C MET A 197 -2.80 -4.01 16.01
N GLY A 198 -1.61 -3.93 15.40
CA GLY A 198 -0.70 -5.07 15.22
C GLY A 198 -0.99 -5.93 13.98
N SER A 199 -2.05 -5.62 13.23
CA SER A 199 -2.35 -6.29 11.95
C SER A 199 -1.52 -5.79 10.77
N CYS A 200 -0.83 -4.67 10.90
CA CYS A 200 -0.19 -3.86 9.84
C CYS A 200 -1.19 -3.11 8.95
N TRP A 201 -2.49 -3.17 9.26
CA TRP A 201 -3.57 -2.57 8.49
C TRP A 201 -4.44 -1.62 9.34
N GLY A 202 -3.93 -1.12 10.46
CA GLY A 202 -4.64 -0.20 11.33
C GLY A 202 -5.11 1.07 10.61
N HIS A 203 -4.31 1.60 9.68
CA HIS A 203 -4.68 2.73 8.82
C HIS A 203 -5.84 2.40 7.87
N VAL A 204 -5.86 1.19 7.31
CA VAL A 204 -6.98 0.69 6.47
C VAL A 204 -8.25 0.60 7.29
N ALA A 205 -8.18 -0.04 8.47
CA ALA A 205 -9.33 -0.17 9.36
C ALA A 205 -9.89 1.19 9.75
N ARG A 206 -9.03 2.16 10.05
CA ARG A 206 -9.42 3.54 10.39
C ARG A 206 -10.16 4.21 9.25
N LEU A 207 -9.63 4.17 8.03
CA LEU A 207 -10.28 4.80 6.87
C LEU A 207 -11.58 4.09 6.48
N LEU A 208 -11.63 2.75 6.55
CA LEU A 208 -12.85 2.01 6.26
C LEU A 208 -13.96 2.22 7.31
N SER A 209 -13.62 2.54 8.56
CA SER A 209 -14.62 2.92 9.57
C SER A 209 -15.37 4.20 9.20
N VAL A 210 -14.65 5.18 8.63
CA VAL A 210 -15.24 6.44 8.14
C VAL A 210 -15.97 6.25 6.82
N ALA A 211 -15.48 5.36 5.95
CA ALA A 211 -16.02 5.13 4.60
C ALA A 211 -17.50 4.76 4.57
N ARG A 212 -18.04 4.21 5.68
CA ARG A 212 -19.47 3.88 5.80
C ARG A 212 -20.37 5.08 6.06
N HIS A 213 -19.81 6.20 6.52
CA HIS A 213 -20.59 7.35 7.01
C HIS A 213 -20.34 8.59 6.15
N ASN A 214 -19.10 8.94 5.90
CA ASN A 214 -18.74 10.12 5.11
C ASN A 214 -17.24 10.08 4.81
N LEU A 215 -16.84 9.48 3.70
CA LEU A 215 -15.45 9.52 3.23
C LEU A 215 -15.41 9.84 1.74
N LYS A 216 -14.99 11.05 1.43
CA LYS A 216 -14.80 11.51 0.05
C LYS A 216 -13.37 11.26 -0.38
N VAL A 217 -13.21 10.43 -1.41
CA VAL A 217 -11.92 10.05 -1.98
C VAL A 217 -11.74 10.72 -3.34
N CYS A 218 -10.61 11.35 -3.55
CA CYS A 218 -10.15 11.77 -4.87
C CYS A 218 -9.05 10.81 -5.33
N TYR A 219 -9.31 10.04 -6.36
CA TYR A 219 -8.27 9.32 -7.09
C TYR A 219 -7.66 10.23 -8.14
N VAL A 220 -6.35 10.44 -8.04
CA VAL A 220 -5.56 11.22 -8.98
C VAL A 220 -4.76 10.24 -9.85
N HIS A 221 -5.02 10.24 -11.17
CA HIS A 221 -4.31 9.37 -12.11
C HIS A 221 -2.91 9.91 -12.42
N GLU A 222 -2.10 10.10 -11.38
CA GLU A 222 -0.73 10.58 -11.49
C GLU A 222 0.19 9.74 -10.59
N ILE A 223 1.41 9.55 -11.04
CA ILE A 223 2.44 8.85 -10.30
C ILE A 223 3.30 9.87 -9.56
N TRP A 224 3.19 9.88 -8.22
CA TRP A 224 3.89 10.84 -7.37
C TRP A 224 5.11 10.26 -6.65
N LEU A 225 5.27 8.93 -6.66
CA LEU A 225 6.40 8.27 -6.02
C LEU A 225 6.81 6.99 -6.74
N ASP A 226 8.04 6.57 -6.48
CA ASP A 226 8.62 5.31 -6.90
C ASP A 226 8.79 4.42 -5.66
N LYS A 227 8.08 3.28 -5.65
CA LYS A 227 8.08 2.33 -4.55
C LYS A 227 9.25 1.37 -4.66
N ARG A 228 10.06 1.29 -3.60
CA ARG A 228 11.18 0.36 -3.51
C ARG A 228 10.70 -1.08 -3.34
N GLY A 229 11.12 -1.94 -4.23
CA GLY A 229 10.86 -3.37 -4.15
C GLY A 229 11.98 -4.14 -3.46
N ASP A 230 11.73 -5.45 -3.29
CA ASP A 230 12.68 -6.38 -2.65
C ASP A 230 13.13 -5.95 -1.23
N ASN A 231 12.31 -5.15 -0.52
CA ASN A 231 12.53 -4.65 0.84
C ASN A 231 11.33 -4.95 1.78
N ASP A 232 10.63 -6.05 1.57
CA ASP A 232 9.47 -6.46 2.39
C ASP A 232 9.96 -7.21 3.64
N SER A 233 10.11 -6.50 4.76
CA SER A 233 10.54 -7.06 6.05
C SER A 233 9.58 -8.10 6.63
N PHE A 234 8.33 -8.17 6.17
CA PHE A 234 7.38 -9.20 6.61
C PHE A 234 7.68 -10.58 6.01
N LEU A 235 8.49 -10.65 4.95
CA LEU A 235 8.96 -11.92 4.37
C LEU A 235 9.97 -12.66 5.27
N ASP A 236 10.60 -11.99 6.22
CA ASP A 236 11.54 -12.61 7.17
C ASP A 236 10.89 -13.71 8.01
N ARG A 237 9.56 -13.61 8.22
CA ARG A 237 8.76 -14.62 8.93
C ARG A 237 8.18 -15.71 8.02
N GLY A 238 8.59 -15.74 6.76
CA GLY A 238 8.14 -16.70 5.77
C GLY A 238 7.02 -16.21 4.87
N LEU A 239 6.92 -16.83 3.69
CA LEU A 239 5.95 -16.49 2.65
C LEU A 239 4.51 -16.73 3.11
N VAL A 240 4.25 -17.87 3.78
CA VAL A 240 2.89 -18.21 4.24
C VAL A 240 2.40 -17.22 5.28
N ASN A 241 3.29 -16.77 6.18
CA ASN A 241 2.96 -15.73 7.15
C ASN A 241 2.69 -14.38 6.46
N ARG A 242 3.44 -14.04 5.42
CA ARG A 242 3.19 -12.82 4.62
C ARG A 242 1.83 -12.88 3.90
N LEU A 243 1.46 -14.05 3.35
CA LEU A 243 0.14 -14.28 2.75
C LEU A 243 -0.97 -14.16 3.80
N LYS A 244 -0.78 -14.76 4.98
CA LYS A 244 -1.71 -14.68 6.11
C LYS A 244 -1.97 -13.23 6.50
N LEU A 245 -0.91 -12.43 6.67
CA LEU A 245 -1.01 -11.01 7.01
C LEU A 245 -1.92 -10.24 6.03
N ALA A 246 -1.78 -10.48 4.73
CA ALA A 246 -2.61 -9.83 3.73
C ALA A 246 -4.05 -10.37 3.73
N VAL A 247 -4.23 -11.69 3.67
CA VAL A 247 -5.56 -12.30 3.50
C VAL A 247 -6.42 -12.11 4.75
N ASP A 248 -5.89 -12.46 5.93
CA ASP A 248 -6.66 -12.36 7.18
C ASP A 248 -6.91 -10.91 7.55
N GLY A 249 -5.90 -10.04 7.39
CA GLY A 249 -6.04 -8.62 7.71
C GLY A 249 -7.13 -7.96 6.88
N TYR A 250 -7.06 -8.10 5.56
CA TYR A 250 -8.05 -7.47 4.69
C TYR A 250 -9.44 -8.07 4.81
N LEU A 251 -9.56 -9.41 4.82
CA LEU A 251 -10.86 -10.06 4.96
C LEU A 251 -11.45 -9.80 6.33
N GLY A 252 -10.63 -9.78 7.39
CA GLY A 252 -11.08 -9.48 8.75
C GLY A 252 -11.66 -8.08 8.87
N ILE A 253 -10.93 -7.07 8.40
CA ILE A 253 -11.36 -5.67 8.41
C ILE A 253 -12.63 -5.50 7.56
N ALA A 254 -12.63 -6.00 6.33
CA ALA A 254 -13.77 -5.87 5.43
C ALA A 254 -15.01 -6.60 5.97
N THR A 255 -14.85 -7.78 6.58
CA THR A 255 -15.95 -8.52 7.23
C THR A 255 -16.53 -7.73 8.39
N HIS A 256 -15.68 -7.09 9.18
CA HIS A 256 -16.14 -6.26 10.30
C HIS A 256 -17.01 -5.09 9.85
N TYR A 257 -16.60 -4.39 8.80
CA TYR A 257 -17.31 -3.18 8.36
C TYR A 257 -18.44 -3.45 7.37
N TYR A 258 -18.35 -4.48 6.54
CA TYR A 258 -19.34 -4.73 5.47
C TYR A 258 -20.16 -6.00 5.66
N GLY A 259 -19.75 -6.90 6.57
CA GLY A 259 -20.41 -8.21 6.77
C GLY A 259 -19.80 -9.30 5.86
N ALA A 260 -19.82 -10.55 6.35
CA ALA A 260 -19.14 -11.70 5.71
C ALA A 260 -19.64 -12.03 4.30
N ASP A 261 -20.95 -11.82 4.04
CA ASP A 261 -21.61 -12.16 2.78
C ASP A 261 -21.85 -10.94 1.89
N SER A 262 -21.19 -9.81 2.19
CA SER A 262 -21.36 -8.58 1.42
C SER A 262 -20.72 -8.67 0.04
N TRP A 263 -21.22 -7.85 -0.87
CA TRP A 263 -20.63 -7.69 -2.19
C TRP A 263 -19.17 -7.16 -2.11
N GLU A 264 -18.89 -6.30 -1.13
CA GLU A 264 -17.58 -5.74 -0.87
C GLU A 264 -16.55 -6.83 -0.54
N ILE A 265 -16.92 -7.86 0.23
CA ILE A 265 -16.05 -9.02 0.51
C ILE A 265 -15.66 -9.76 -0.78
N ALA A 266 -16.61 -9.92 -1.70
CA ALA A 266 -16.28 -10.53 -2.99
C ALA A 266 -15.26 -9.70 -3.79
N GLN A 267 -15.33 -8.34 -3.69
CA GLN A 267 -14.33 -7.46 -4.31
C GLN A 267 -12.97 -7.57 -3.61
N VAL A 268 -12.93 -7.59 -2.28
CA VAL A 268 -11.67 -7.77 -1.53
C VAL A 268 -11.00 -9.10 -1.91
N ARG A 269 -11.76 -10.20 -2.01
CA ARG A 269 -11.22 -11.47 -2.51
C ARG A 269 -10.68 -11.36 -3.94
N ARG A 270 -11.35 -10.59 -4.80
CA ARG A 270 -10.89 -10.32 -6.17
C ARG A 270 -9.56 -9.57 -6.17
N PHE A 271 -9.42 -8.51 -5.36
CA PHE A 271 -8.16 -7.74 -5.24
C PHE A 271 -7.02 -8.63 -4.76
N LEU A 272 -7.24 -9.37 -3.67
CA LEU A 272 -6.26 -10.28 -3.13
C LEU A 272 -5.84 -11.38 -4.14
N ARG A 273 -6.78 -11.90 -4.96
CA ARG A 273 -6.45 -12.83 -6.04
C ARG A 273 -5.63 -12.19 -7.14
N ASN A 274 -5.89 -10.92 -7.46
CA ASN A 274 -5.11 -10.19 -8.47
C ASN A 274 -3.66 -9.97 -8.02
N GLU A 275 -3.46 -9.58 -6.76
CA GLU A 275 -2.14 -9.30 -6.18
C GLU A 275 -1.34 -10.57 -5.88
N LEU A 276 -1.95 -11.48 -5.14
CA LEU A 276 -1.26 -12.66 -4.67
C LEU A 276 -1.17 -13.76 -5.74
N GLY A 277 -2.26 -13.94 -6.50
CA GLY A 277 -2.32 -14.88 -7.60
C GLY A 277 -2.09 -16.36 -7.21
N LEU A 278 -2.54 -17.29 -8.04
CA LEU A 278 -2.34 -18.73 -7.83
C LEU A 278 -0.83 -19.11 -7.77
N ARG A 279 0.00 -18.38 -8.52
CA ARG A 279 1.45 -18.61 -8.56
C ARG A 279 2.12 -18.45 -7.20
N THR A 280 1.69 -17.44 -6.40
CA THR A 280 2.23 -17.23 -5.07
C THR A 280 1.86 -18.38 -4.14
N PHE A 281 0.66 -18.93 -4.26
CA PHE A 281 0.25 -20.14 -3.53
C PHE A 281 1.05 -21.38 -3.95
N ILE A 282 1.34 -21.55 -5.25
CA ILE A 282 2.22 -22.61 -5.74
C ILE A 282 3.64 -22.45 -5.21
N LYS A 283 4.17 -21.21 -5.20
CA LYS A 283 5.45 -20.91 -4.52
C LYS A 283 5.39 -21.28 -3.03
N GLY A 284 4.29 -20.94 -2.36
CA GLY A 284 4.05 -21.34 -0.97
C GLY A 284 4.11 -22.85 -0.77
N LEU A 285 3.53 -23.67 -1.69
CA LEU A 285 3.67 -25.12 -1.66
C LEU A 285 5.12 -25.60 -1.67
N HIS A 286 5.95 -24.94 -2.47
CA HIS A 286 7.38 -25.25 -2.49
C HIS A 286 8.04 -24.88 -1.16
N MET A 287 7.77 -23.66 -0.66
CA MET A 287 8.34 -23.18 0.61
C MET A 287 7.96 -24.08 1.79
N THR A 288 6.70 -24.54 1.89
CA THR A 288 6.29 -25.46 2.98
C THR A 288 7.03 -26.80 2.96
N ARG A 289 7.72 -27.15 1.89
CA ARG A 289 8.53 -28.39 1.78
C ARG A 289 9.99 -28.17 2.13
N ILE A 290 10.57 -27.06 1.65
CA ILE A 290 12.00 -26.77 1.86
C ILE A 290 12.26 -26.14 3.23
N ASN A 291 11.27 -25.50 3.82
CA ASN A 291 11.37 -24.86 5.14
C ASN A 291 10.12 -25.12 6.00
N PRO A 292 9.80 -26.40 6.34
CA PRO A 292 8.57 -26.74 7.06
C PRO A 292 8.51 -26.21 8.50
N ALA A 293 9.66 -25.83 9.09
CA ALA A 293 9.71 -25.24 10.43
C ALA A 293 9.13 -23.81 10.45
N GLN A 294 9.26 -23.07 9.34
CA GLN A 294 8.80 -21.69 9.22
C GLN A 294 7.49 -21.56 8.43
N GLU A 295 7.19 -22.51 7.53
CA GLU A 295 6.11 -22.43 6.56
C GLU A 295 5.03 -23.48 6.78
N SER A 296 3.86 -23.07 7.24
CA SER A 296 2.75 -23.98 7.57
C SER A 296 1.93 -24.36 6.33
N ARG A 297 1.93 -25.65 5.97
CA ARG A 297 1.08 -26.18 4.91
C ARG A 297 -0.41 -26.04 5.23
N LYS A 298 -0.81 -26.34 6.47
CA LYS A 298 -2.19 -26.23 6.94
C LYS A 298 -2.70 -24.80 6.76
N GLU A 299 -1.88 -23.84 7.11
CA GLU A 299 -2.22 -22.42 6.98
C GLU A 299 -2.34 -22.00 5.51
N LEU A 300 -1.42 -22.41 4.66
CA LEU A 300 -1.48 -22.15 3.23
C LEU A 300 -2.74 -22.72 2.58
N ASP A 301 -3.15 -23.95 2.95
CA ASP A 301 -4.37 -24.58 2.46
C ASP A 301 -5.63 -23.80 2.92
N ARG A 302 -5.65 -23.30 4.16
CA ARG A 302 -6.72 -22.44 4.69
C ARG A 302 -6.84 -21.14 3.89
N LEU A 303 -5.73 -20.44 3.66
CA LEU A 303 -5.69 -19.20 2.89
C LEU A 303 -6.13 -19.42 1.44
N MET A 304 -5.72 -20.54 0.84
CA MET A 304 -6.17 -20.93 -0.50
C MET A 304 -7.70 -21.10 -0.56
N LEU A 305 -8.31 -21.71 0.46
CA LEU A 305 -9.76 -21.87 0.53
C LEU A 305 -10.48 -20.54 0.75
N LEU A 306 -9.94 -19.62 1.54
CA LEU A 306 -10.53 -18.30 1.74
C LEU A 306 -10.62 -17.49 0.43
N LEU A 307 -9.61 -17.60 -0.45
CA LEU A 307 -9.59 -16.85 -1.71
C LEU A 307 -10.22 -17.59 -2.88
N TYR A 308 -10.12 -18.90 -2.93
CA TYR A 308 -10.55 -19.72 -4.08
C TYR A 308 -11.61 -20.75 -3.72
N GLY A 309 -12.21 -20.67 -2.52
CA GLY A 309 -13.24 -21.61 -2.05
C GLY A 309 -14.64 -21.40 -2.64
N GLU A 310 -14.86 -20.30 -3.35
CA GLU A 310 -16.13 -19.96 -3.99
C GLU A 310 -16.56 -21.02 -5.02
N LYS A 311 -17.89 -21.07 -5.30
CA LYS A 311 -18.45 -21.94 -6.34
C LYS A 311 -18.06 -21.40 -7.74
N GLY A 312 -17.84 -22.30 -8.68
CA GLY A 312 -17.57 -21.95 -10.07
C GLY A 312 -16.35 -22.67 -10.64
N PHE A 313 -16.37 -22.91 -11.95
CA PHE A 313 -15.34 -23.68 -12.66
C PHE A 313 -13.92 -23.12 -12.47
N ARG A 314 -13.76 -21.80 -12.55
CA ARG A 314 -12.43 -21.15 -12.39
C ARG A 314 -11.81 -21.43 -11.03
N PHE A 315 -12.59 -21.36 -9.96
CA PHE A 315 -12.12 -21.62 -8.59
C PHE A 315 -11.85 -23.11 -8.37
N ALA A 316 -12.71 -23.99 -8.91
CA ALA A 316 -12.49 -25.42 -8.87
C ALA A 316 -11.19 -25.82 -9.62
N LEU A 317 -10.95 -25.22 -10.78
CA LEU A 317 -9.71 -25.44 -11.55
C LEU A 317 -8.49 -24.93 -10.79
N ALA A 318 -8.55 -23.73 -10.20
CA ALA A 318 -7.45 -23.18 -9.38
C ALA A 318 -7.11 -24.11 -8.21
N ARG A 319 -8.12 -24.61 -7.48
CA ARG A 319 -7.92 -25.59 -6.40
C ARG A 319 -7.35 -26.92 -6.91
N SER A 320 -7.78 -27.39 -8.06
CA SER A 320 -7.27 -28.62 -8.69
C SER A 320 -5.79 -28.46 -9.05
N ILE A 321 -5.42 -27.37 -9.72
CA ILE A 321 -4.02 -27.06 -10.06
C ILE A 321 -3.17 -26.99 -8.78
N TYR A 322 -3.63 -26.28 -7.76
CA TYR A 322 -2.92 -26.15 -6.49
C TYR A 322 -2.70 -27.51 -5.81
N ARG A 323 -3.73 -28.35 -5.72
CA ARG A 323 -3.66 -29.67 -5.06
C ARG A 323 -2.76 -30.65 -5.80
N ASN A 324 -2.84 -30.66 -7.13
CA ASN A 324 -2.19 -31.63 -7.99
C ASN A 324 -0.89 -31.12 -8.63
N PHE A 325 -0.34 -29.98 -8.16
CA PHE A 325 0.85 -29.39 -8.75
C PHE A 325 2.05 -30.36 -8.69
N PRO A 326 2.63 -30.75 -9.85
CA PRO A 326 3.68 -31.78 -9.91
C PRO A 326 4.94 -31.33 -9.17
N ARG A 327 5.47 -32.21 -8.33
CA ARG A 327 6.69 -31.92 -7.53
C ARG A 327 7.91 -31.66 -8.43
N SER A 328 8.01 -32.34 -9.55
CA SER A 328 9.07 -32.21 -10.54
C SER A 328 9.14 -30.83 -11.21
N MET A 329 8.04 -30.06 -11.17
CA MET A 329 8.00 -28.72 -11.77
C MET A 329 8.64 -27.62 -10.89
N PHE A 330 8.86 -27.86 -9.59
CA PHE A 330 9.43 -26.81 -8.71
C PHE A 330 10.85 -26.37 -9.09
N PRO A 331 11.80 -27.26 -9.43
CA PRO A 331 13.12 -26.85 -9.90
C PRO A 331 13.04 -25.98 -11.16
N ILE A 332 12.17 -26.35 -12.10
CA ILE A 332 11.95 -25.58 -13.34
C ILE A 332 11.42 -24.19 -13.03
N LEU A 333 10.43 -24.09 -12.15
CA LEU A 333 9.89 -22.80 -11.71
C LEU A 333 10.96 -21.95 -11.02
N HIS A 334 11.85 -22.55 -10.25
CA HIS A 334 12.94 -21.84 -9.57
C HIS A 334 13.95 -21.29 -10.60
N ILE A 335 14.35 -22.08 -11.58
CA ILE A 335 15.27 -21.65 -12.65
C ILE A 335 14.64 -20.53 -13.48
N VAL A 336 13.37 -20.69 -13.87
CA VAL A 336 12.63 -19.67 -14.62
C VAL A 336 12.51 -18.39 -13.79
N TYR A 337 12.17 -18.48 -12.51
CA TYR A 337 12.01 -17.31 -11.63
C TYR A 337 13.35 -16.59 -11.40
N SER A 338 14.45 -17.30 -11.16
CA SER A 338 15.78 -16.71 -10.98
C SER A 338 16.32 -16.08 -12.28
N GLY A 339 16.04 -16.69 -13.43
CA GLY A 339 16.35 -16.13 -14.74
C GLY A 339 15.54 -14.86 -15.05
N LEU A 340 14.26 -14.85 -14.67
CA LEU A 340 13.36 -13.70 -14.85
C LEU A 340 13.75 -12.47 -14.00
N LYS A 341 14.31 -12.67 -12.81
CA LYS A 341 14.85 -11.54 -12.01
C LYS A 341 15.94 -10.77 -12.73
N LYS A 342 16.68 -11.43 -13.65
CA LYS A 342 17.83 -10.86 -14.37
C LYS A 342 17.47 -10.26 -15.74
N ASN A 343 16.32 -10.60 -16.35
CA ASN A 343 16.04 -10.22 -17.73
C ASN A 343 14.63 -9.64 -17.92
N ARG A 344 14.56 -8.36 -18.38
CA ARG A 344 13.32 -7.60 -18.62
C ARG A 344 12.42 -8.25 -19.69
N VAL A 345 13.04 -8.81 -20.75
CA VAL A 345 12.35 -9.50 -21.85
C VAL A 345 11.74 -10.81 -21.36
N ALA A 346 12.50 -11.57 -20.56
CA ALA A 346 12.02 -12.82 -19.99
C ALA A 346 10.83 -12.61 -19.03
N ARG A 347 10.78 -11.48 -18.27
CA ARG A 347 9.61 -11.10 -17.47
C ARG A 347 8.37 -10.84 -18.33
N SER A 348 8.52 -10.17 -19.47
CA SER A 348 7.44 -9.92 -20.41
C SER A 348 6.92 -11.21 -21.04
N ILE A 349 7.82 -12.09 -21.47
CA ILE A 349 7.46 -13.41 -22.04
C ILE A 349 6.74 -14.27 -21.01
N TYR A 350 7.21 -14.28 -19.77
CA TYR A 350 6.59 -15.05 -18.69
C TYR A 350 5.21 -14.53 -18.26
N ARG A 351 4.97 -13.22 -18.37
CA ARG A 351 3.64 -12.61 -18.22
C ARG A 351 2.71 -13.01 -19.37
N ASN A 352 3.25 -13.19 -20.56
CA ASN A 352 2.53 -13.48 -21.79
C ASN A 352 2.54 -14.96 -22.16
N LEU A 353 3.04 -15.89 -21.28
CA LEU A 353 2.96 -17.33 -21.56
C LEU A 353 1.48 -17.71 -21.69
N PRO A 354 1.03 -18.01 -22.93
CA PRO A 354 -0.38 -18.19 -23.21
C PRO A 354 -0.86 -19.53 -22.67
N LEU A 355 -2.12 -19.59 -22.37
CA LEU A 355 -3.00 -20.70 -22.05
C LEU A 355 -3.17 -21.11 -20.58
N PHE A 356 -2.16 -21.24 -19.73
CA PHE A 356 -2.39 -21.64 -18.34
C PHE A 356 -2.51 -20.46 -17.37
N ILE A 357 -1.95 -19.31 -17.72
CA ILE A 357 -1.91 -18.10 -16.87
C ILE A 357 -2.97 -17.08 -17.31
N ALA A 358 -3.28 -16.98 -18.59
CA ALA A 358 -4.28 -16.06 -19.15
C ALA A 358 -5.73 -16.38 -18.71
N LEU A 359 -6.02 -17.59 -18.26
CA LEU A 359 -7.32 -17.94 -17.69
C LEU A 359 -7.60 -17.24 -16.34
N PHE A 360 -6.56 -16.71 -15.70
CA PHE A 360 -6.65 -16.08 -14.37
C PHE A 360 -6.30 -14.59 -14.37
N HIS A 361 -5.85 -14.04 -15.50
CA HIS A 361 -5.42 -12.65 -15.62
C HIS A 361 -5.98 -11.98 -16.88
N LYS A 362 -7.30 -11.87 -16.98
CA LYS A 362 -7.91 -10.85 -17.87
C LYS A 362 -8.57 -9.80 -16.99
N PRO A 363 -8.09 -8.56 -16.99
CA PRO A 363 -8.96 -7.46 -16.67
C PRO A 363 -10.09 -7.49 -17.71
N SER A 364 -11.33 -7.48 -17.25
CA SER A 364 -12.49 -7.35 -18.11
C SER A 364 -12.30 -6.12 -18.99
N ARG A 365 -12.01 -6.29 -20.26
CA ARG A 365 -12.19 -5.25 -21.26
C ARG A 365 -13.69 -4.96 -21.31
N LEU A 366 -14.10 -3.95 -20.58
CA LEU A 366 -15.38 -3.30 -20.83
C LEU A 366 -15.28 -2.70 -22.25
N LYS A 367 -16.08 -3.24 -23.16
CA LYS A 367 -16.31 -2.63 -24.47
C LYS A 367 -16.71 -1.19 -24.21
N THR A 368 -15.93 -0.28 -24.77
CA THR A 368 -16.28 1.11 -24.92
C THR A 368 -17.63 1.17 -25.64
N ILE A 369 -18.69 1.46 -24.92
CA ILE A 369 -19.94 1.90 -25.54
C ILE A 369 -19.72 3.38 -25.85
N GLN A 370 -19.33 3.64 -27.09
CA GLN A 370 -19.53 4.96 -27.70
C GLN A 370 -21.03 5.15 -27.90
N LYS A 371 -21.58 6.08 -27.18
CA LYS A 371 -22.69 6.94 -27.62
C LYS A 371 -22.59 8.28 -26.92
#